data_ded06156b40ee3cf7b2bc8285727f5f5
#
_entry.id   ded06156b40ee3cf7b2bc8285727f5f5
#
_cell.length_a   1.000
_cell.length_b   1.000
_cell.length_c   1.000
_cell.angle_alpha   90.00
_cell.angle_beta   90.00
_cell.angle_gamma   90.00
#
_symmetry.space_group_name_H-M   'P 1'
#
loop_
_entity.id
_entity.type
_entity.pdbx_description
1 polymer ?
#
loop_
_entity_poly.entity_id
_entity_poly.type
_entity_poly.pdbx_seq_one_letter_code
_entity_poly.pdbx_strand_id
1 'polypeptide(L)'
;MWKLIQITGEVVIMVLSHNLTAMNANRQLGIVTSKSAKSSETLSSGYNINRAADDAAGLSISEKMRNLIRSLDQGSENIQHGTSLVQIADGELAEVNDMLHRITELSVKAANGTNSESDRKAIQEEISQIIKEIDRIHTTAKFNETYLFDGTDPMHGPGNTLGGLVESPSALTGGMVEAYKKGDKNCSAAILDFSPINSSNIDQLYDKSFSFVCTEGCGEIFKFTFANGGGDKIVNTISPKKHTYTVDIKGIKRGAELIDRVFEVVKEKQENSDYGNESTDTDLKVSHYGWLTKDGEHKLVIYSTGGLGSSTSPTAAPKFPNASRTGDGGVDGAEIMGAGRQRQVKSLKIQCSNAVNDVIWLQLERMDSAYIGVKNIDVTTEGGALDAINVVSQADLLVSEMRARYGAYQNRLEHSYNNNQNKLENTTAAESRIRDTDMAEEMVEYSKNNILKQAGQSMLAQANQSKQGVLSLLQ
;
A
#
# COMPACT_ATOMS: atom_id res chain seq x y z
N MET A 1 0.56 39.27 -85.22
CA MET A 1 1.36 39.95 -86.26
C MET A 1 2.78 39.49 -86.16
N TRP A 2 3.29 38.71 -87.08
CA TRP A 2 4.65 38.20 -87.16
C TRP A 2 5.45 39.10 -88.10
N LYS A 3 6.46 39.83 -87.57
CA LYS A 3 7.41 40.57 -88.40
C LYS A 3 8.74 39.85 -88.35
N LEU A 4 9.14 39.13 -89.41
CA LEU A 4 10.44 38.56 -89.63
C LEU A 4 11.45 39.65 -89.95
N ILE A 5 12.44 39.89 -89.09
CA ILE A 5 13.63 40.66 -89.39
C ILE A 5 14.78 39.65 -89.56
N GLN A 6 15.18 39.41 -90.86
CA GLN A 6 16.34 38.61 -91.18
C GLN A 6 17.58 39.45 -91.12
N ILE A 7 18.40 39.28 -90.06
CA ILE A 7 19.76 39.77 -90.02
C ILE A 7 20.67 38.57 -89.77
N THR A 8 21.50 38.23 -90.79
CA THR A 8 22.59 37.24 -90.70
C THR A 8 22.19 35.85 -90.21
N GLY A 9 21.38 35.11 -90.99
CA GLY A 9 21.30 33.65 -90.94
C GLY A 9 20.63 32.97 -89.72
N GLU A 10 20.27 33.67 -88.69
CA GLU A 10 19.49 33.12 -87.56
C GLU A 10 18.14 33.85 -87.39
N VAL A 11 17.05 33.09 -87.52
CA VAL A 11 15.71 33.59 -87.27
C VAL A 11 15.47 33.60 -85.78
N VAL A 12 15.66 34.73 -85.14
CA VAL A 12 15.29 34.94 -83.75
C VAL A 12 13.79 35.20 -83.67
N ILE A 13 12.97 34.21 -83.36
CA ILE A 13 11.55 34.34 -83.07
C ILE A 13 11.34 35.07 -81.76
N MET A 14 11.06 36.37 -81.82
CA MET A 14 10.81 37.15 -80.62
C MET A 14 9.32 37.06 -80.28
N VAL A 15 8.95 36.23 -79.30
CA VAL A 15 7.60 36.09 -78.74
C VAL A 15 7.28 37.33 -77.87
N LEU A 16 6.54 38.32 -78.42
CA LEU A 16 6.23 39.55 -77.72
C LEU A 16 5.07 39.44 -76.75
N SER A 17 4.17 38.41 -76.92
CA SER A 17 2.93 38.26 -76.15
C SER A 17 3.16 37.66 -74.75
N HIS A 18 4.30 37.02 -74.46
CA HIS A 18 4.57 36.39 -73.17
C HIS A 18 6.01 36.74 -72.71
N ASN A 19 6.12 37.40 -71.55
CA ASN A 19 7.42 37.70 -70.94
C ASN A 19 7.85 36.55 -70.04
N LEU A 20 8.48 35.50 -70.65
CA LEU A 20 8.94 34.31 -69.94
C LEU A 20 9.99 34.62 -68.87
N THR A 21 10.83 35.62 -69.07
CA THR A 21 11.86 36.03 -68.08
C THR A 21 11.16 36.69 -66.86
N ALA A 22 10.19 37.58 -67.11
CA ALA A 22 9.43 38.17 -66.00
C ALA A 22 8.56 37.12 -65.26
N MET A 23 7.95 36.17 -66.00
CA MET A 23 7.17 35.08 -65.38
C MET A 23 8.07 34.18 -64.48
N ASN A 24 9.28 33.84 -64.96
CA ASN A 24 10.23 33.08 -64.17
C ASN A 24 10.73 33.90 -62.95
N ALA A 25 11.04 35.18 -63.09
CA ALA A 25 11.41 36.03 -62.01
C ALA A 25 10.31 36.18 -60.96
N ASN A 26 9.07 36.34 -61.39
CA ASN A 26 7.89 36.38 -60.51
C ASN A 26 7.66 35.05 -59.77
N ARG A 27 7.80 33.92 -60.45
CA ARG A 27 7.71 32.59 -59.79
C ARG A 27 8.81 32.42 -58.73
N GLN A 28 10.04 32.81 -59.04
CA GLN A 28 11.17 32.74 -58.06
C GLN A 28 10.94 33.71 -56.90
N LEU A 29 10.45 34.91 -57.16
CA LEU A 29 10.08 35.89 -56.13
C LEU A 29 8.98 35.33 -55.22
N GLY A 30 7.98 34.66 -55.76
CA GLY A 30 6.93 34.00 -54.99
C GLY A 30 7.48 32.90 -54.05
N ILE A 31 8.38 32.03 -54.57
CA ILE A 31 9.05 31.01 -53.75
C ILE A 31 9.88 31.63 -52.61
N VAL A 32 10.70 32.65 -52.91
CA VAL A 32 11.52 33.32 -51.90
C VAL A 32 10.67 34.04 -50.87
N THR A 33 9.57 34.68 -51.31
CA THR A 33 8.65 35.35 -50.36
C THR A 33 7.99 34.35 -49.44
N SER A 34 7.58 33.19 -49.93
CA SER A 34 7.03 32.10 -49.08
C SER A 34 8.05 31.54 -48.11
N LYS A 35 9.30 31.36 -48.54
CA LYS A 35 10.39 30.96 -47.66
C LYS A 35 10.68 31.98 -46.58
N SER A 36 10.76 33.29 -46.94
CA SER A 36 10.98 34.36 -45.97
C SER A 36 9.84 34.44 -44.94
N ALA A 37 8.57 34.24 -45.38
CA ALA A 37 7.45 34.20 -44.47
C ALA A 37 7.51 33.03 -43.51
N LYS A 38 7.94 31.83 -44.01
CA LYS A 38 8.14 30.66 -43.17
C LYS A 38 9.26 30.85 -42.14
N SER A 39 10.44 31.38 -42.57
CA SER A 39 11.53 31.69 -41.66
C SER A 39 11.13 32.74 -40.61
N SER A 40 10.28 33.70 -40.96
CA SER A 40 9.71 34.67 -40.00
C SER A 40 8.77 34.00 -39.00
N GLU A 41 7.99 33.02 -39.42
CA GLU A 41 7.11 32.24 -38.53
C GLU A 41 7.92 31.39 -37.55
N THR A 42 8.97 30.67 -38.02
CA THR A 42 9.85 29.84 -37.16
C THR A 42 10.63 30.70 -36.17
N LEU A 43 11.17 31.85 -36.58
CA LEU A 43 11.86 32.79 -35.70
C LEU A 43 10.92 33.37 -34.63
N SER A 44 9.68 33.68 -34.99
CA SER A 44 8.70 34.23 -34.06
C SER A 44 8.18 33.22 -33.05
N SER A 45 8.06 31.96 -33.42
CA SER A 45 7.59 30.88 -32.56
C SER A 45 8.67 30.20 -31.76
N GLY A 46 9.93 30.21 -32.27
CA GLY A 46 11.06 29.45 -31.76
C GLY A 46 10.99 27.96 -32.12
N TYR A 47 9.96 27.55 -32.89
CA TYR A 47 9.75 26.14 -33.28
C TYR A 47 9.98 25.94 -34.79
N ASN A 48 10.66 24.86 -35.13
CA ASN A 48 10.82 24.40 -36.50
C ASN A 48 9.54 23.79 -37.04
N ILE A 49 8.79 23.05 -36.19
CA ILE A 49 7.50 22.46 -36.53
C ILE A 49 6.36 23.26 -35.89
N ASN A 50 5.70 24.10 -36.69
CA ASN A 50 4.57 24.91 -36.24
C ASN A 50 3.23 24.29 -36.65
N ARG A 51 3.17 23.68 -37.84
CA ARG A 51 1.94 23.12 -38.43
C ARG A 51 2.16 21.68 -38.85
N ALA A 52 1.04 20.91 -38.91
CA ALA A 52 1.07 19.53 -39.40
C ALA A 52 1.61 19.41 -40.84
N ALA A 53 1.56 20.49 -41.63
CA ALA A 53 2.09 20.54 -42.99
C ALA A 53 3.62 20.62 -43.03
N ASP A 54 4.28 21.03 -41.95
CA ASP A 54 5.74 21.12 -41.87
C ASP A 54 6.37 19.74 -41.69
N ASP A 55 5.89 18.99 -40.69
CA ASP A 55 6.23 17.58 -40.44
C ASP A 55 5.11 16.93 -39.61
N ALA A 56 4.27 16.13 -40.25
CA ALA A 56 3.15 15.46 -39.58
C ALA A 56 3.63 14.36 -38.60
N ALA A 57 4.75 13.70 -38.91
CA ALA A 57 5.28 12.66 -38.05
C ALA A 57 5.97 13.25 -36.82
N GLY A 58 6.83 14.24 -37.02
CA GLY A 58 7.50 14.98 -35.93
C GLY A 58 6.50 15.67 -35.01
N LEU A 59 5.45 16.32 -35.58
CA LEU A 59 4.39 16.92 -34.76
C LEU A 59 3.67 15.88 -33.90
N SER A 60 3.28 14.74 -34.48
CA SER A 60 2.60 13.67 -33.73
C SER A 60 3.47 13.13 -32.57
N ILE A 61 4.78 12.98 -32.80
CA ILE A 61 5.73 12.53 -31.77
C ILE A 61 5.86 13.62 -30.69
N SER A 62 6.06 14.87 -31.07
CA SER A 62 6.22 15.98 -30.11
C SER A 62 4.98 16.16 -29.24
N GLU A 63 3.77 16.05 -29.81
CA GLU A 63 2.53 16.16 -29.02
C GLU A 63 2.37 14.99 -28.03
N LYS A 64 2.81 13.77 -28.38
CA LYS A 64 2.87 12.64 -27.43
C LYS A 64 3.89 12.91 -26.31
N MET A 65 5.06 13.45 -26.65
CA MET A 65 6.08 13.81 -25.67
C MET A 65 5.59 14.94 -24.74
N ARG A 66 4.91 15.95 -25.26
CA ARG A 66 4.32 17.04 -24.46
C ARG A 66 3.23 16.52 -23.51
N ASN A 67 2.40 15.58 -23.96
CA ASN A 67 1.44 14.91 -23.09
C ASN A 67 2.16 14.15 -21.97
N LEU A 68 3.23 13.42 -22.29
CA LEU A 68 4.04 12.70 -21.31
C LEU A 68 4.71 13.67 -20.32
N ILE A 69 5.29 14.78 -20.79
CA ILE A 69 5.91 15.83 -19.95
C ILE A 69 4.89 16.33 -18.92
N ARG A 70 3.72 16.78 -19.37
CA ARG A 70 2.66 17.29 -18.49
C ARG A 70 2.18 16.24 -17.47
N SER A 71 2.11 14.98 -17.90
CA SER A 71 1.68 13.90 -17.02
C SER A 71 2.73 13.50 -15.99
N LEU A 72 4.02 13.56 -16.33
CA LEU A 72 5.12 13.34 -15.40
C LEU A 72 5.23 14.47 -14.38
N ASP A 73 4.99 15.69 -14.80
CA ASP A 73 4.96 16.87 -13.93
C ASP A 73 3.84 16.74 -12.89
N GLN A 74 2.60 16.49 -13.36
CA GLN A 74 1.48 16.24 -12.46
C GLN A 74 1.68 15.00 -11.58
N GLY A 75 2.30 13.94 -12.12
CA GLY A 75 2.68 12.76 -11.35
C GLY A 75 3.68 13.06 -10.25
N SER A 76 4.62 13.96 -10.52
CA SER A 76 5.61 14.42 -9.53
C SER A 76 4.95 15.23 -8.41
N GLU A 77 3.99 16.08 -8.71
CA GLU A 77 3.18 16.78 -7.70
C GLU A 77 2.37 15.80 -6.84
N ASN A 78 1.73 14.81 -7.47
CA ASN A 78 0.99 13.78 -6.75
C ASN A 78 1.89 12.99 -5.79
N ILE A 79 3.12 12.69 -6.21
CA ILE A 79 4.12 12.01 -5.36
C ILE A 79 4.50 12.88 -4.17
N GLN A 80 4.71 14.18 -4.37
CA GLN A 80 5.01 15.11 -3.28
C GLN A 80 3.86 15.20 -2.27
N HIS A 81 2.61 15.24 -2.75
CA HIS A 81 1.43 15.16 -1.87
C HIS A 81 1.39 13.85 -1.09
N GLY A 82 1.69 12.73 -1.74
CA GLY A 82 1.81 11.43 -1.08
C GLY A 82 2.91 11.40 -0.02
N THR A 83 4.06 11.99 -0.31
CA THR A 83 5.17 12.11 0.65
C THR A 83 4.78 12.95 1.86
N SER A 84 4.15 14.10 1.65
CA SER A 84 3.67 14.97 2.74
C SER A 84 2.64 14.26 3.62
N LEU A 85 1.73 13.49 3.01
CA LEU A 85 0.75 12.68 3.75
C LEU A 85 1.43 11.64 4.66
N VAL A 86 2.42 10.92 4.11
CA VAL A 86 3.14 9.88 4.87
C VAL A 86 3.99 10.51 5.98
N GLN A 87 4.59 11.67 5.75
CA GLN A 87 5.34 12.41 6.76
C GLN A 87 4.46 12.87 7.94
N ILE A 88 3.25 13.37 7.65
CA ILE A 88 2.29 13.72 8.69
C ILE A 88 1.89 12.47 9.48
N ALA A 89 1.58 11.37 8.79
CA ALA A 89 1.22 10.12 9.44
C ALA A 89 2.34 9.56 10.33
N ASP A 90 3.61 9.62 9.87
CA ASP A 90 4.75 9.19 10.69
C ASP A 90 4.98 10.11 11.90
N GLY A 91 4.78 11.42 11.73
CA GLY A 91 4.87 12.38 12.83
C GLY A 91 3.85 12.09 13.94
N GLU A 92 2.59 11.85 13.58
CA GLU A 92 1.55 11.49 14.54
C GLU A 92 1.85 10.14 15.24
N LEU A 93 2.39 9.16 14.51
CA LEU A 93 2.81 7.89 15.13
C LEU A 93 4.03 8.05 16.04
N ALA A 94 4.91 9.01 15.79
CA ALA A 94 6.01 9.32 16.70
C ALA A 94 5.50 9.79 18.05
N GLU A 95 4.50 10.69 18.06
CA GLU A 95 3.85 11.15 19.29
C GLU A 95 3.16 9.99 20.04
N VAL A 96 2.50 9.08 19.29
CA VAL A 96 1.89 7.89 19.92
C VAL A 96 2.97 7.00 20.55
N ASN A 97 4.10 6.83 19.91
CA ASN A 97 5.21 6.04 20.43
C ASN A 97 5.75 6.64 21.74
N ASP A 98 5.93 7.95 21.80
CA ASP A 98 6.36 8.65 23.02
C ASP A 98 5.33 8.49 24.15
N MET A 99 4.04 8.52 23.84
CA MET A 99 2.98 8.22 24.78
C MET A 99 3.01 6.77 25.29
N LEU A 100 3.29 5.79 24.43
CA LEU A 100 3.45 4.38 24.83
C LEU A 100 4.66 4.21 25.75
N HIS A 101 5.78 4.84 25.47
CA HIS A 101 6.93 4.86 26.38
C HIS A 101 6.56 5.45 27.75
N ARG A 102 5.76 6.53 27.77
CA ARG A 102 5.28 7.11 29.02
C ARG A 102 4.38 6.16 29.80
N ILE A 103 3.47 5.45 29.11
CA ILE A 103 2.65 4.41 29.75
C ILE A 103 3.52 3.29 30.32
N THR A 104 4.59 2.87 29.61
CA THR A 104 5.55 1.88 30.09
C THR A 104 6.21 2.34 31.39
N GLU A 105 6.72 3.58 31.45
CA GLU A 105 7.32 4.15 32.66
C GLU A 105 6.35 4.12 33.84
N LEU A 106 5.11 4.54 33.61
CA LEU A 106 4.05 4.57 34.62
C LEU A 106 3.68 3.16 35.09
N SER A 107 3.62 2.19 34.16
CA SER A 107 3.33 0.78 34.46
C SER A 107 4.43 0.16 35.30
N VAL A 108 5.70 0.40 34.95
CA VAL A 108 6.85 -0.04 35.78
C VAL A 108 6.83 0.60 37.17
N LYS A 109 6.48 1.89 37.25
CA LYS A 109 6.32 2.57 38.53
C LYS A 109 5.20 1.93 39.34
N ALA A 110 4.05 1.63 38.74
CA ALA A 110 2.90 1.01 39.42
C ALA A 110 3.20 -0.44 39.89
N ALA A 111 4.02 -1.18 39.15
CA ALA A 111 4.43 -2.55 39.50
C ALA A 111 5.32 -2.63 40.75
N ASN A 112 5.86 -1.50 41.21
CA ASN A 112 6.68 -1.50 42.42
C ASN A 112 5.82 -1.76 43.67
N GLY A 113 6.22 -2.76 44.47
CA GLY A 113 5.55 -3.16 45.73
C GLY A 113 5.52 -2.09 46.82
N THR A 114 6.31 -1.00 46.69
CA THR A 114 6.29 0.11 47.65
C THR A 114 5.12 1.08 47.47
N ASN A 115 4.39 1.01 46.34
CA ASN A 115 3.26 1.90 46.06
C ASN A 115 2.01 1.44 46.79
N SER A 116 1.29 2.40 47.38
CA SER A 116 -0.01 2.14 47.94
C SER A 116 -1.09 2.00 46.84
N GLU A 117 -2.27 1.47 47.21
CA GLU A 117 -3.39 1.40 46.27
C GLU A 117 -3.82 2.79 45.78
N SER A 118 -3.75 3.81 46.63
CA SER A 118 -4.04 5.19 46.25
C SER A 118 -3.06 5.74 45.22
N ASP A 119 -1.74 5.39 45.35
CA ASP A 119 -0.73 5.83 44.42
C ASP A 119 -0.92 5.16 43.04
N ARG A 120 -1.25 3.85 43.01
CA ARG A 120 -1.57 3.13 41.79
C ARG A 120 -2.83 3.70 41.10
N LYS A 121 -3.85 4.09 41.85
CA LYS A 121 -5.04 4.78 41.30
C LYS A 121 -4.69 6.12 40.65
N ALA A 122 -3.80 6.91 41.28
CA ALA A 122 -3.33 8.16 40.69
C ALA A 122 -2.54 7.91 39.38
N ILE A 123 -1.70 6.87 39.33
CA ILE A 123 -1.01 6.46 38.11
C ILE A 123 -2.00 6.00 37.05
N GLN A 124 -3.04 5.26 37.42
CA GLN A 124 -4.09 4.82 36.49
C GLN A 124 -4.82 6.00 35.84
N GLU A 125 -5.10 7.06 36.59
CA GLU A 125 -5.71 8.26 36.03
C GLU A 125 -4.81 8.95 35.00
N GLU A 126 -3.49 9.03 35.25
CA GLU A 126 -2.52 9.57 34.29
C GLU A 126 -2.51 8.71 33.01
N ILE A 127 -2.42 7.38 33.13
CA ILE A 127 -2.51 6.46 31.98
C ILE A 127 -3.82 6.65 31.20
N SER A 128 -4.95 6.79 31.91
CA SER A 128 -6.25 6.99 31.27
C SER A 128 -6.33 8.29 30.45
N GLN A 129 -5.63 9.34 30.87
CA GLN A 129 -5.53 10.58 30.09
C GLN A 129 -4.66 10.41 28.84
N ILE A 130 -3.55 9.70 28.96
CA ILE A 130 -2.68 9.41 27.80
C ILE A 130 -3.43 8.55 26.77
N ILE A 131 -4.19 7.56 27.19
CA ILE A 131 -5.01 6.73 26.29
C ILE A 131 -6.05 7.58 25.54
N LYS A 132 -6.70 8.52 26.24
CA LYS A 132 -7.64 9.47 25.59
C LYS A 132 -6.93 10.35 24.56
N GLU A 133 -5.68 10.72 24.81
CA GLU A 133 -4.90 11.52 23.86
C GLU A 133 -4.53 10.70 22.61
N ILE A 134 -4.20 9.42 22.77
CA ILE A 134 -4.03 8.49 21.63
C ILE A 134 -5.30 8.42 20.78
N ASP A 135 -6.47 8.26 21.42
CA ASP A 135 -7.76 8.23 20.72
C ASP A 135 -8.10 9.60 20.07
N ARG A 136 -7.65 10.71 20.66
CA ARG A 136 -7.78 12.04 20.05
C ARG A 136 -6.97 12.13 18.75
N ILE A 137 -5.72 11.68 18.74
CA ILE A 137 -4.88 11.66 17.53
C ILE A 137 -5.56 10.85 16.43
N HIS A 138 -6.07 9.66 16.75
CA HIS A 138 -6.83 8.84 15.80
C HIS A 138 -7.97 9.60 15.13
N THR A 139 -8.71 10.42 15.88
CA THR A 139 -9.88 11.15 15.38
C THR A 139 -9.54 12.50 14.72
N THR A 140 -8.37 13.07 14.99
CA THR A 140 -7.98 14.40 14.50
C THR A 140 -6.95 14.37 13.37
N ALA A 141 -6.15 13.31 13.29
CA ALA A 141 -5.13 13.18 12.25
C ALA A 141 -5.77 13.08 10.86
N LYS A 142 -5.62 14.14 10.07
CA LYS A 142 -6.20 14.21 8.71
C LYS A 142 -5.27 14.94 7.75
N PHE A 143 -5.35 14.56 6.49
CA PHE A 143 -4.73 15.26 5.37
C PHE A 143 -5.79 15.58 4.33
N ASN A 144 -5.99 16.85 4.01
CA ASN A 144 -6.99 17.30 3.02
C ASN A 144 -8.36 16.60 3.22
N GLU A 145 -8.94 16.72 4.43
CA GLU A 145 -10.21 16.11 4.86
C GLU A 145 -10.24 14.58 4.94
N THR A 146 -9.18 13.92 4.54
CA THR A 146 -9.06 12.45 4.64
C THR A 146 -8.44 12.07 5.98
N TYR A 147 -9.18 11.32 6.80
CA TYR A 147 -8.64 10.76 8.04
C TYR A 147 -7.59 9.70 7.72
N LEU A 148 -6.45 9.76 8.44
CA LEU A 148 -5.30 8.91 8.15
C LEU A 148 -5.40 7.52 8.81
N PHE A 149 -6.00 7.44 10.00
CA PHE A 149 -5.98 6.26 10.85
C PHE A 149 -7.36 5.62 11.08
N ASP A 150 -8.36 5.96 10.28
CA ASP A 150 -9.72 5.43 10.43
C ASP A 150 -9.88 3.96 10.00
N GLY A 151 -8.91 3.43 9.24
CA GLY A 151 -8.91 2.05 8.79
C GLY A 151 -10.09 1.67 7.88
N THR A 152 -10.89 2.65 7.46
CA THR A 152 -12.01 2.40 6.55
C THR A 152 -11.53 2.45 5.12
N ASP A 153 -11.59 1.32 4.43
CA ASP A 153 -11.36 1.28 2.98
C ASP A 153 -12.67 1.67 2.28
N PRO A 154 -12.70 2.82 1.56
CA PRO A 154 -13.89 3.22 0.83
C PRO A 154 -14.23 2.27 -0.34
N MET A 155 -13.28 1.42 -0.75
CA MET A 155 -13.48 0.44 -1.81
C MET A 155 -14.01 -0.92 -1.32
N HIS A 156 -13.77 -1.23 -0.05
CA HIS A 156 -14.35 -2.38 0.61
C HIS A 156 -15.19 -1.83 1.74
N GLY A 157 -16.51 -1.90 1.63
CA GLY A 157 -17.44 -1.48 2.67
C GLY A 157 -17.02 -1.97 4.06
N PRO A 158 -17.66 -1.57 5.15
CA PRO A 158 -17.26 -1.98 6.48
C PRO A 158 -17.28 -3.50 6.55
N GLY A 159 -16.15 -4.09 6.15
CA GLY A 159 -15.87 -5.49 6.35
C GLY A 159 -15.83 -5.67 7.85
N ASN A 160 -16.86 -6.28 8.39
CA ASN A 160 -16.93 -6.75 9.76
C ASN A 160 -15.95 -7.91 9.91
N THR A 161 -14.66 -7.63 9.72
CA THR A 161 -13.59 -8.56 9.97
C THR A 161 -13.11 -8.32 11.38
N LEU A 162 -13.69 -9.07 12.29
CA LEU A 162 -13.08 -9.33 13.59
C LEU A 162 -11.64 -9.78 13.32
N GLY A 163 -10.69 -8.86 13.48
CA GLY A 163 -9.28 -9.20 13.49
C GLY A 163 -9.09 -10.32 14.51
N GLY A 164 -8.28 -11.30 14.18
CA GLY A 164 -8.04 -12.41 15.06
C GLY A 164 -7.67 -11.92 16.45
N LEU A 165 -8.51 -12.25 17.42
CA LEU A 165 -8.33 -11.90 18.83
C LEU A 165 -7.19 -12.68 19.47
N VAL A 166 -6.74 -13.72 18.78
CA VAL A 166 -5.71 -14.62 19.24
C VAL A 166 -4.65 -14.73 18.17
N GLU A 167 -3.44 -14.33 18.48
CA GLU A 167 -2.31 -14.56 17.59
C GLU A 167 -1.95 -16.04 17.61
N SER A 168 -1.98 -16.65 16.44
CA SER A 168 -1.43 -17.98 16.23
C SER A 168 -0.25 -17.88 15.29
N PRO A 169 0.83 -18.60 15.56
CA PRO A 169 1.89 -18.74 14.58
C PRO A 169 1.35 -19.37 13.30
N SER A 170 2.07 -19.21 12.21
CA SER A 170 1.74 -19.62 10.83
C SER A 170 1.28 -21.08 10.63
N ALA A 171 1.19 -21.87 11.69
CA ALA A 171 0.67 -23.22 11.70
C ALA A 171 -0.82 -23.35 11.29
N LEU A 172 -1.60 -22.28 11.40
CA LEU A 172 -3.02 -22.29 11.03
C LEU A 172 -3.28 -22.21 9.53
N THR A 173 -2.33 -21.76 8.74
CA THR A 173 -2.45 -21.70 7.28
C THR A 173 -1.97 -22.96 6.56
N GLY A 174 -1.85 -24.08 7.25
CA GLY A 174 -1.52 -25.37 6.64
C GLY A 174 -0.03 -25.66 6.52
N GLY A 175 0.83 -24.85 7.16
CA GLY A 175 2.27 -25.10 7.17
C GLY A 175 2.87 -24.89 8.56
N MET A 176 3.73 -25.69 8.93
CA MET A 176 4.72 -25.68 10.00
C MET A 176 4.20 -25.45 11.43
N VAL A 177 4.31 -26.48 12.13
CA VAL A 177 4.18 -26.67 13.54
C VAL A 177 5.47 -26.23 14.20
N GLU A 178 5.36 -25.45 15.23
CA GLU A 178 6.52 -25.12 16.06
C GLU A 178 6.96 -26.34 16.86
N ALA A 179 8.28 -26.52 16.99
CA ALA A 179 8.83 -27.52 17.86
C ALA A 179 8.66 -27.04 19.31
N TYR A 180 7.76 -27.67 20.06
CA TYR A 180 7.57 -27.42 21.49
C TYR A 180 8.42 -28.39 22.29
N LYS A 181 9.23 -27.88 23.19
CA LYS A 181 10.08 -28.69 24.03
C LYS A 181 9.40 -28.96 25.37
N LYS A 182 8.94 -30.20 25.56
CA LYS A 182 8.43 -30.65 26.86
C LYS A 182 9.46 -31.56 27.54
N GLY A 183 10.14 -31.04 28.57
CA GLY A 183 11.31 -31.72 29.18
C GLY A 183 12.42 -31.93 28.15
N ASP A 184 12.88 -33.17 27.97
CA ASP A 184 13.93 -33.54 27.01
C ASP A 184 13.38 -33.94 25.63
N LYS A 185 12.06 -33.88 25.41
CA LYS A 185 11.39 -34.33 24.16
C LYS A 185 10.91 -33.16 23.34
N ASN A 186 11.21 -33.21 22.05
CA ASN A 186 10.62 -32.29 21.08
C ASN A 186 9.26 -32.82 20.63
N CYS A 187 8.22 -32.03 20.84
CA CYS A 187 6.85 -32.33 20.44
C CYS A 187 6.40 -31.37 19.34
N SER A 188 5.47 -31.81 18.51
CA SER A 188 4.78 -30.90 17.60
C SER A 188 3.64 -30.23 18.34
N ALA A 189 3.59 -28.91 18.32
CA ALA A 189 2.58 -28.17 19.05
C ALA A 189 1.92 -27.05 18.23
N ALA A 190 0.68 -26.75 18.56
CA ALA A 190 -0.02 -25.53 18.15
C ALA A 190 -0.12 -24.63 19.39
N ILE A 191 0.42 -23.44 19.30
CA ILE A 191 0.43 -22.47 20.39
C ILE A 191 -0.61 -21.41 20.10
N LEU A 192 -1.52 -21.19 21.07
CA LEU A 192 -2.55 -20.17 21.02
C LEU A 192 -2.17 -19.07 22.01
N ASP A 193 -1.85 -17.88 21.49
CA ASP A 193 -1.50 -16.73 22.32
C ASP A 193 -2.74 -15.87 22.56
N PHE A 194 -3.19 -15.81 23.80
CA PHE A 194 -4.33 -15.03 24.26
C PHE A 194 -3.91 -13.69 24.89
N SER A 195 -2.63 -13.30 24.78
CA SER A 195 -2.15 -12.02 25.32
C SER A 195 -2.89 -10.78 24.79
N PRO A 196 -3.42 -10.76 23.52
CA PRO A 196 -4.19 -9.61 23.04
C PRO A 196 -5.59 -9.49 23.67
N ILE A 197 -6.06 -10.48 24.42
CA ILE A 197 -7.41 -10.47 24.99
C ILE A 197 -7.44 -9.65 26.29
N ASN A 198 -8.34 -8.70 26.31
CA ASN A 198 -8.59 -7.80 27.43
C ASN A 198 -10.09 -7.56 27.63
N SER A 199 -10.46 -6.84 28.68
CA SER A 199 -11.86 -6.60 29.04
C SER A 199 -12.68 -5.82 27.99
N SER A 200 -12.07 -5.19 26.99
CA SER A 200 -12.79 -4.48 25.93
C SER A 200 -13.03 -5.31 24.68
N ASN A 201 -12.29 -6.37 24.48
CA ASN A 201 -12.42 -7.21 23.30
C ASN A 201 -12.92 -8.62 23.60
N ILE A 202 -12.98 -9.01 24.88
CA ILE A 202 -13.44 -10.36 25.27
C ILE A 202 -14.91 -10.62 24.86
N ASP A 203 -15.73 -9.57 24.82
CA ASP A 203 -17.13 -9.68 24.38
C ASP A 203 -17.25 -10.14 22.92
N GLN A 204 -16.20 -9.92 22.13
CA GLN A 204 -16.13 -10.36 20.74
C GLN A 204 -15.89 -11.88 20.62
N LEU A 205 -15.49 -12.55 21.70
CA LEU A 205 -15.37 -14.00 21.76
C LEU A 205 -16.71 -14.71 22.01
N TYR A 206 -17.74 -14.00 22.45
CA TYR A 206 -19.05 -14.65 22.67
C TYR A 206 -19.55 -15.31 21.39
N ASP A 207 -20.02 -16.57 21.55
CA ASP A 207 -20.47 -17.46 20.49
C ASP A 207 -19.38 -17.83 19.44
N LYS A 208 -18.13 -17.43 19.66
CA LYS A 208 -17.01 -17.87 18.83
C LYS A 208 -16.44 -19.17 19.33
N SER A 209 -15.79 -19.88 18.44
CA SER A 209 -15.21 -21.18 18.74
C SER A 209 -13.93 -21.43 17.97
N PHE A 210 -13.03 -22.18 18.54
CA PHE A 210 -11.92 -22.79 17.81
C PHE A 210 -12.01 -24.32 17.90
N SER A 211 -11.49 -25.00 16.91
CA SER A 211 -11.47 -26.45 16.89
C SER A 211 -10.16 -26.98 16.33
N PHE A 212 -9.75 -28.13 16.81
CA PHE A 212 -8.62 -28.86 16.26
C PHE A 212 -8.97 -30.34 16.08
N VAL A 213 -8.24 -30.98 15.18
CA VAL A 213 -8.45 -32.41 14.85
C VAL A 213 -7.24 -33.18 15.33
N CYS A 214 -7.52 -34.34 15.97
CA CYS A 214 -6.46 -35.28 16.31
C CYS A 214 -5.80 -35.82 15.03
N THR A 215 -4.48 -35.71 14.93
CA THR A 215 -3.72 -35.95 13.69
C THR A 215 -3.37 -37.38 13.40
N GLU A 216 -3.55 -38.29 14.36
CA GLU A 216 -3.09 -39.68 14.22
C GLU A 216 -4.18 -40.66 13.85
N GLY A 217 -5.07 -40.27 12.93
CA GLY A 217 -5.97 -41.19 12.26
C GLY A 217 -7.30 -41.46 12.96
N CYS A 218 -7.54 -40.96 14.16
CA CYS A 218 -8.82 -41.14 14.84
C CYS A 218 -9.93 -40.19 14.35
N GLY A 219 -9.57 -39.09 13.68
CA GLY A 219 -10.53 -38.14 13.11
C GLY A 219 -11.40 -37.42 14.14
N GLU A 220 -11.00 -37.42 15.41
CA GLU A 220 -11.70 -36.77 16.49
C GLU A 220 -11.54 -35.25 16.39
N ILE A 221 -12.65 -34.52 16.57
CA ILE A 221 -12.69 -33.05 16.52
C ILE A 221 -12.95 -32.54 17.94
N PHE A 222 -12.08 -31.66 18.39
CA PHE A 222 -12.20 -30.92 19.66
C PHE A 222 -12.59 -29.50 19.35
N LYS A 223 -13.73 -29.05 19.86
CA LYS A 223 -14.27 -27.72 19.64
C LYS A 223 -14.44 -27.02 20.97
N PHE A 224 -13.86 -25.82 21.08
CA PHE A 224 -14.05 -24.92 22.22
C PHE A 224 -14.92 -23.77 21.79
N THR A 225 -16.04 -23.56 22.49
CA THR A 225 -16.98 -22.46 22.23
C THR A 225 -17.05 -21.56 23.46
N PHE A 226 -16.96 -20.27 23.28
CA PHE A 226 -17.03 -19.29 24.33
C PHE A 226 -18.46 -18.78 24.49
N ALA A 227 -19.03 -18.86 25.71
CA ALA A 227 -20.39 -18.46 25.99
C ALA A 227 -20.46 -17.27 26.96
N ASN A 228 -21.48 -16.45 26.81
CA ASN A 228 -21.77 -15.36 27.75
C ASN A 228 -22.85 -15.79 28.75
N GLY A 229 -22.47 -16.54 29.74
CA GLY A 229 -23.38 -17.10 30.73
C GLY A 229 -24.04 -18.42 30.29
N GLY A 230 -24.62 -19.11 31.23
CA GLY A 230 -25.28 -20.42 31.02
C GLY A 230 -24.49 -21.60 31.54
N GLY A 231 -23.33 -21.37 32.11
CA GLY A 231 -22.44 -22.37 32.70
C GLY A 231 -21.70 -23.22 31.67
N ASP A 232 -20.66 -23.86 32.12
CA ASP A 232 -19.81 -24.72 31.30
C ASP A 232 -20.53 -26.01 30.91
N LYS A 233 -20.41 -26.41 29.66
CA LYS A 233 -21.04 -27.63 29.11
C LYS A 233 -20.06 -28.38 28.24
N ILE A 234 -20.10 -29.74 28.34
CA ILE A 234 -19.46 -30.60 27.37
C ILE A 234 -20.55 -31.40 26.64
N VAL A 235 -20.44 -31.43 25.32
CA VAL A 235 -21.26 -32.28 24.47
C VAL A 235 -20.35 -33.19 23.68
N ASN A 236 -20.45 -34.50 23.94
CA ASN A 236 -19.74 -35.52 23.21
C ASN A 236 -20.69 -36.18 22.19
N THR A 237 -20.30 -36.18 20.93
CA THR A 237 -21.04 -36.80 19.82
C THR A 237 -20.29 -38.03 19.37
N ILE A 238 -21.01 -39.15 19.23
CA ILE A 238 -20.41 -40.48 18.96
C ILE A 238 -20.05 -40.63 17.47
N SER A 239 -20.73 -39.92 16.55
CA SER A 239 -20.46 -40.04 15.11
C SER A 239 -20.87 -38.77 14.36
N PRO A 240 -19.91 -37.96 13.80
CA PRO A 240 -18.46 -38.10 13.99
C PRO A 240 -18.06 -37.88 15.45
N LYS A 241 -16.97 -38.47 15.90
CA LYS A 241 -16.46 -38.24 17.25
C LYS A 241 -16.07 -36.78 17.42
N LYS A 242 -16.95 -36.03 18.08
CA LYS A 242 -16.80 -34.58 18.29
C LYS A 242 -17.00 -34.25 19.76
N HIS A 243 -16.00 -33.61 20.33
CA HIS A 243 -16.02 -33.13 21.70
C HIS A 243 -16.17 -31.59 21.69
N THR A 244 -17.28 -31.09 22.18
CA THR A 244 -17.55 -29.65 22.26
C THR A 244 -17.50 -29.22 23.71
N TYR A 245 -16.55 -28.37 24.01
CA TYR A 245 -16.37 -27.71 25.31
C TYR A 245 -16.94 -26.31 25.23
N THR A 246 -18.01 -26.02 25.97
CA THR A 246 -18.54 -24.68 26.09
C THR A 246 -17.98 -24.07 27.36
N VAL A 247 -17.21 -23.00 27.21
CA VAL A 247 -16.54 -22.28 28.29
C VAL A 247 -17.30 -21.00 28.55
N ASP A 248 -17.83 -20.84 29.76
CA ASP A 248 -18.49 -19.60 30.17
C ASP A 248 -17.43 -18.57 30.54
N ILE A 249 -17.34 -17.53 29.72
CA ILE A 249 -16.36 -16.45 29.85
C ILE A 249 -16.97 -15.16 30.43
N LYS A 250 -18.18 -15.23 30.97
CA LYS A 250 -18.84 -14.09 31.59
C LYS A 250 -18.05 -13.61 32.80
N GLY A 251 -17.66 -12.33 32.78
CA GLY A 251 -16.93 -11.70 33.87
C GLY A 251 -15.41 -11.84 33.80
N ILE A 252 -14.88 -12.61 32.86
CA ILE A 252 -13.45 -12.67 32.57
C ILE A 252 -13.00 -11.36 31.92
N LYS A 253 -11.84 -10.84 32.34
CA LYS A 253 -11.30 -9.56 31.87
C LYS A 253 -9.97 -9.67 31.15
N ARG A 254 -9.27 -10.80 31.26
CA ARG A 254 -7.88 -10.99 30.78
C ARG A 254 -7.70 -12.31 30.08
N GLY A 255 -6.76 -12.36 29.12
CA GLY A 255 -6.39 -13.59 28.43
C GLY A 255 -5.88 -14.68 29.37
N ALA A 256 -5.13 -14.33 30.42
CA ALA A 256 -4.69 -15.29 31.44
C ALA A 256 -5.86 -15.97 32.16
N GLU A 257 -6.83 -15.17 32.62
CA GLU A 257 -8.04 -15.69 33.26
C GLU A 257 -8.86 -16.59 32.32
N LEU A 258 -8.88 -16.23 31.01
CA LEU A 258 -9.53 -17.04 29.98
C LEU A 258 -8.86 -18.41 29.84
N ILE A 259 -7.53 -18.44 29.77
CA ILE A 259 -6.77 -19.70 29.69
C ILE A 259 -6.98 -20.56 30.94
N ASP A 260 -6.93 -19.95 32.11
CA ASP A 260 -7.19 -20.63 33.37
C ASP A 260 -8.58 -21.26 33.35
N ARG A 261 -9.58 -20.50 32.88
CA ARG A 261 -10.95 -20.97 32.76
C ARG A 261 -11.09 -22.14 31.77
N VAL A 262 -10.48 -22.02 30.58
CA VAL A 262 -10.45 -23.10 29.58
C VAL A 262 -9.83 -24.36 30.18
N PHE A 263 -8.73 -24.19 30.89
CA PHE A 263 -8.01 -25.30 31.52
C PHE A 263 -8.83 -25.96 32.64
N GLU A 264 -9.50 -25.16 33.50
CA GLU A 264 -10.38 -25.66 34.56
C GLU A 264 -11.56 -26.43 33.99
N VAL A 265 -12.23 -25.92 32.96
CA VAL A 265 -13.38 -26.58 32.31
C VAL A 265 -12.96 -27.91 31.72
N VAL A 266 -11.81 -27.98 31.08
CA VAL A 266 -11.28 -29.24 30.56
C VAL A 266 -10.95 -30.21 31.72
N LYS A 267 -10.29 -29.74 32.77
CA LYS A 267 -9.93 -30.53 33.96
C LYS A 267 -11.16 -31.10 34.67
N GLU A 268 -12.14 -30.26 34.98
CA GLU A 268 -13.36 -30.64 35.70
C GLU A 268 -14.21 -31.66 34.93
N LYS A 269 -14.24 -31.54 33.61
CA LYS A 269 -15.11 -32.37 32.76
C LYS A 269 -14.44 -33.62 32.20
N GLN A 270 -13.12 -33.75 32.32
CA GLN A 270 -12.38 -34.95 31.89
C GLN A 270 -12.61 -36.15 32.80
N GLU A 271 -13.03 -35.98 34.03
CA GLU A 271 -13.32 -37.05 34.97
C GLU A 271 -14.38 -38.03 34.45
N ASN A 272 -15.17 -37.63 33.44
CA ASN A 272 -16.22 -38.43 32.82
C ASN A 272 -15.95 -38.78 31.33
N SER A 273 -14.73 -38.65 30.83
CA SER A 273 -14.39 -38.92 29.43
C SER A 273 -13.66 -40.27 29.28
N ASP A 274 -13.74 -40.89 28.07
CA ASP A 274 -13.05 -42.13 27.71
C ASP A 274 -11.52 -42.07 27.82
N TYR A 275 -10.95 -40.87 28.08
CA TYR A 275 -9.51 -40.63 28.23
C TYR A 275 -9.07 -40.45 29.68
N GLY A 276 -9.90 -40.87 30.65
CA GLY A 276 -9.71 -40.67 32.08
C GLY A 276 -8.33 -40.96 32.62
N ASN A 277 -7.96 -40.27 33.72
CA ASN A 277 -6.85 -40.47 34.64
C ASN A 277 -5.41 -40.29 34.17
N GLU A 278 -5.12 -39.87 32.93
CA GLU A 278 -3.74 -39.49 32.52
C GLU A 278 -3.51 -37.98 32.58
N SER A 279 -4.24 -37.24 33.40
CA SER A 279 -3.99 -35.78 33.58
C SER A 279 -3.05 -35.53 34.75
N THR A 280 -2.08 -34.70 34.54
CA THR A 280 -1.25 -34.12 35.61
C THR A 280 -1.74 -32.69 35.94
N ASP A 281 -1.30 -32.10 37.04
CA ASP A 281 -1.67 -30.72 37.38
C ASP A 281 -1.28 -29.68 36.30
N THR A 282 -0.34 -30.03 35.43
CA THR A 282 0.21 -29.15 34.40
C THR A 282 -0.22 -29.49 32.98
N ASP A 283 -0.66 -30.74 32.72
CA ASP A 283 -1.00 -31.24 31.40
C ASP A 283 -2.30 -32.01 31.41
N LEU A 284 -3.18 -31.70 30.48
CA LEU A 284 -4.45 -32.38 30.32
C LEU A 284 -4.46 -33.17 29.02
N LYS A 285 -4.78 -34.47 29.08
CA LYS A 285 -4.94 -35.28 27.88
C LYS A 285 -6.27 -34.96 27.23
N VAL A 286 -6.26 -34.43 26.03
CA VAL A 286 -7.47 -34.03 25.30
C VAL A 286 -7.81 -34.94 24.12
N SER A 287 -6.89 -35.84 23.72
CA SER A 287 -7.12 -36.88 22.72
C SER A 287 -6.16 -38.03 22.94
N HIS A 288 -6.23 -39.09 22.13
CA HIS A 288 -5.34 -40.24 22.22
C HIS A 288 -3.86 -39.87 22.29
N TYR A 289 -3.45 -38.85 21.54
CA TYR A 289 -2.07 -38.38 21.46
C TYR A 289 -1.93 -36.88 21.73
N GLY A 290 -3.03 -36.18 21.94
CA GLY A 290 -3.05 -34.72 22.13
C GLY A 290 -3.15 -34.31 23.59
N TRP A 291 -2.31 -33.35 23.97
CA TRP A 291 -2.22 -32.83 25.30
C TRP A 291 -2.42 -31.30 25.26
N LEU A 292 -3.09 -30.79 26.27
CA LEU A 292 -3.28 -29.35 26.51
C LEU A 292 -2.43 -28.94 27.71
N THR A 293 -1.63 -27.91 27.55
CA THR A 293 -0.82 -27.35 28.63
C THR A 293 -0.81 -25.81 28.55
N LYS A 294 -0.42 -25.20 29.65
CA LYS A 294 -0.20 -23.74 29.71
C LYS A 294 1.31 -23.49 29.56
N ASP A 295 1.66 -22.51 28.71
CA ASP A 295 3.04 -22.01 28.59
C ASP A 295 3.06 -20.53 28.93
N GLY A 296 3.48 -20.22 30.14
CA GLY A 296 3.33 -18.91 30.74
C GLY A 296 1.87 -18.57 31.09
N GLU A 297 1.57 -17.28 31.26
CA GLU A 297 0.24 -16.81 31.67
C GLU A 297 -0.74 -16.62 30.52
N HIS A 298 -0.26 -16.50 29.28
CA HIS A 298 -1.07 -16.08 28.13
C HIS A 298 -1.11 -17.07 26.98
N LYS A 299 -0.43 -18.22 27.08
CA LYS A 299 -0.34 -19.20 25.99
C LYS A 299 -0.97 -20.52 26.36
N LEU A 300 -1.87 -20.97 25.50
CA LEU A 300 -2.45 -22.32 25.54
C LEU A 300 -1.77 -23.16 24.47
N VAL A 301 -1.11 -24.24 24.88
CA VAL A 301 -0.34 -25.11 23.99
C VAL A 301 -1.05 -26.43 23.84
N ILE A 302 -1.35 -26.81 22.61
CA ILE A 302 -1.88 -28.12 22.23
C ILE A 302 -0.74 -28.86 21.55
N TYR A 303 -0.18 -29.89 22.21
CA TYR A 303 0.92 -30.64 21.66
C TYR A 303 0.57 -32.13 21.49
N SER A 304 1.23 -32.79 20.57
CA SER A 304 1.05 -34.22 20.30
C SER A 304 2.27 -35.01 20.70
N THR A 305 2.04 -36.10 21.42
CA THR A 305 3.07 -37.09 21.80
C THR A 305 3.12 -38.27 20.84
N GLY A 306 2.20 -38.35 19.88
CA GLY A 306 2.17 -39.43 18.89
C GLY A 306 3.35 -39.35 17.92
N GLY A 307 3.94 -40.50 17.64
CA GLY A 307 5.08 -40.58 16.71
C GLY A 307 6.44 -40.28 17.30
N LEU A 308 6.63 -40.26 18.61
CA LEU A 308 7.90 -40.26 19.30
C LEU A 308 8.64 -41.61 19.21
N GLY A 309 8.72 -42.18 18.01
CA GLY A 309 9.78 -43.12 17.70
C GLY A 309 11.09 -42.36 17.59
N SER A 310 12.09 -42.81 18.26
CA SER A 310 13.55 -42.54 18.26
C SER A 310 14.17 -41.62 17.16
N SER A 311 13.43 -40.79 16.47
CA SER A 311 13.86 -39.90 15.40
C SER A 311 13.62 -38.46 15.78
N THR A 312 14.62 -37.64 15.50
CA THR A 312 14.75 -36.21 15.79
C THR A 312 13.79 -35.28 15.03
N SER A 313 12.76 -35.82 14.37
CA SER A 313 11.77 -35.02 13.62
C SER A 313 10.37 -35.23 14.18
N PRO A 314 9.63 -34.16 14.54
CA PRO A 314 8.23 -34.25 14.91
C PRO A 314 7.39 -34.67 13.70
N THR A 315 6.66 -35.76 13.78
CA THR A 315 6.00 -36.37 12.62
C THR A 315 4.58 -35.93 12.35
N ALA A 316 3.88 -35.35 13.30
CA ALA A 316 2.57 -34.74 13.05
C ALA A 316 2.15 -33.80 14.17
N ALA A 317 1.66 -32.63 13.82
CA ALA A 317 1.07 -31.67 14.74
C ALA A 317 -0.44 -31.73 14.72
N PRO A 318 -1.09 -31.24 15.77
CA PRO A 318 -2.51 -30.96 15.73
C PRO A 318 -2.83 -30.08 14.52
N LYS A 319 -3.75 -30.51 13.66
CA LYS A 319 -4.18 -29.73 12.50
C LYS A 319 -5.47 -29.02 12.85
N PHE A 320 -5.52 -27.73 12.52
CA PHE A 320 -6.78 -27.02 12.56
C PHE A 320 -7.56 -27.30 11.26
N PRO A 321 -8.88 -27.52 11.32
CA PRO A 321 -9.67 -27.75 10.12
C PRO A 321 -9.61 -26.52 9.22
N ASN A 322 -9.41 -26.74 7.91
CA ASN A 322 -9.43 -25.68 6.93
C ASN A 322 -10.81 -25.05 6.80
N ALA A 323 -10.86 -23.74 6.56
CA ALA A 323 -12.05 -22.94 6.34
C ALA A 323 -13.05 -23.48 5.29
N SER A 324 -12.66 -24.42 4.44
CA SER A 324 -13.52 -24.98 3.39
C SER A 324 -14.34 -26.20 3.79
N ARG A 325 -14.31 -26.64 5.03
CA ARG A 325 -15.21 -27.70 5.50
C ARG A 325 -16.45 -27.13 6.20
N THR A 326 -17.33 -26.56 5.43
CA THR A 326 -18.64 -26.01 5.82
C THR A 326 -19.68 -27.08 6.15
N GLY A 327 -19.33 -28.17 6.84
CA GLY A 327 -20.29 -29.19 7.18
C GLY A 327 -20.80 -29.19 8.62
N ASP A 328 -20.09 -28.57 9.54
CA ASP A 328 -20.31 -28.78 10.98
C ASP A 328 -20.81 -27.55 11.76
N GLY A 329 -21.28 -26.48 11.10
CA GLY A 329 -21.91 -25.33 11.77
C GLY A 329 -20.98 -24.60 12.77
N GLY A 330 -19.69 -24.87 12.71
CA GLY A 330 -18.65 -24.25 13.53
C GLY A 330 -17.94 -23.18 12.74
N VAL A 331 -17.82 -22.03 13.32
CA VAL A 331 -16.93 -20.99 12.86
C VAL A 331 -15.51 -21.55 12.92
N ASP A 332 -14.82 -21.51 11.81
CA ASP A 332 -13.43 -21.93 11.70
C ASP A 332 -12.56 -21.27 12.77
N GLY A 333 -11.57 -22.00 13.26
CA GLY A 333 -10.49 -21.42 14.07
C GLY A 333 -9.86 -20.15 13.47
N ALA A 334 -9.98 -19.98 12.16
CA ALA A 334 -9.62 -18.76 11.44
C ALA A 334 -10.42 -17.50 11.87
N GLU A 335 -11.57 -17.61 12.51
CA GLU A 335 -12.32 -16.44 13.02
C GLU A 335 -11.85 -15.99 14.41
N ILE A 336 -11.36 -16.90 15.24
CA ILE A 336 -10.77 -16.57 16.55
C ILE A 336 -9.26 -16.38 16.39
N MET A 337 -8.69 -17.23 15.56
CA MET A 337 -7.29 -17.26 15.21
C MET A 337 -7.14 -16.74 13.79
N GLY A 338 -7.48 -15.49 13.57
CA GLY A 338 -7.17 -14.84 12.31
C GLY A 338 -5.68 -14.94 12.06
N ALA A 339 -5.29 -15.10 10.82
CA ALA A 339 -3.92 -14.92 10.37
C ALA A 339 -3.48 -13.50 10.74
N GLY A 340 -2.92 -13.33 11.94
CA GLY A 340 -2.54 -12.05 12.50
C GLY A 340 -3.72 -11.07 12.59
N ARG A 341 -3.63 -10.05 13.38
CA ARG A 341 -4.61 -8.94 13.38
C ARG A 341 -4.92 -8.57 11.93
N GLN A 342 -6.15 -8.82 11.48
CA GLN A 342 -6.53 -8.32 10.15
C GLN A 342 -6.35 -6.81 10.19
N ARG A 343 -5.31 -6.37 9.52
CA ARG A 343 -4.96 -4.97 9.45
C ARG A 343 -6.13 -4.22 8.84
N GLN A 344 -6.80 -3.42 9.65
CA GLN A 344 -7.76 -2.48 9.12
C GLN A 344 -6.98 -1.37 8.43
N VAL A 345 -6.85 -1.49 7.13
CA VAL A 345 -6.02 -0.61 6.31
C VAL A 345 -6.89 0.19 5.36
N LYS A 346 -6.61 1.46 5.27
CA LYS A 346 -7.11 2.33 4.22
C LYS A 346 -6.08 2.38 3.12
N SER A 347 -6.46 1.95 1.93
CA SER A 347 -5.59 1.96 0.75
C SER A 347 -5.75 3.24 -0.03
N LEU A 348 -4.72 4.08 -0.10
CA LEU A 348 -4.69 5.29 -0.92
C LEU A 348 -3.83 5.05 -2.16
N LYS A 349 -4.37 5.45 -3.30
CA LYS A 349 -3.72 5.32 -4.61
C LYS A 349 -3.04 6.62 -4.99
N ILE A 350 -1.72 6.60 -5.17
CA ILE A 350 -0.95 7.72 -5.72
C ILE A 350 -0.61 7.41 -7.18
N GLN A 351 -1.13 8.21 -8.10
CA GLN A 351 -0.85 8.08 -9.53
C GLN A 351 0.43 8.82 -9.88
N CYS A 352 1.44 8.10 -10.41
CA CYS A 352 2.77 8.64 -10.68
C CYS A 352 2.95 9.16 -12.12
N SER A 353 2.16 8.67 -13.08
CA SER A 353 2.25 9.09 -14.48
C SER A 353 0.92 8.88 -15.23
N ASN A 354 0.91 9.04 -16.56
CA ASN A 354 -0.26 8.77 -17.41
C ASN A 354 -0.54 7.27 -17.64
N ALA A 355 0.36 6.39 -17.25
CA ALA A 355 0.13 4.95 -17.36
C ALA A 355 -0.83 4.48 -16.27
N VAL A 356 -1.87 3.75 -16.64
CA VAL A 356 -2.94 3.29 -15.72
C VAL A 356 -2.40 2.47 -14.54
N ASN A 357 -1.31 1.73 -14.76
CA ASN A 357 -0.71 0.85 -13.76
C ASN A 357 0.51 1.46 -13.04
N ASP A 358 0.87 2.71 -13.33
CA ASP A 358 1.99 3.40 -12.67
C ASP A 358 1.48 4.09 -11.40
N VAL A 359 1.23 3.28 -10.39
CA VAL A 359 0.62 3.69 -9.12
C VAL A 359 1.41 3.17 -7.93
N ILE A 360 1.46 3.98 -6.88
CA ILE A 360 1.94 3.58 -5.56
C ILE A 360 0.73 3.50 -4.63
N TRP A 361 0.52 2.33 -4.05
CA TRP A 361 -0.49 2.14 -3.02
C TRP A 361 0.12 2.40 -1.66
N LEU A 362 -0.47 3.33 -0.91
CA LEU A 362 -0.17 3.60 0.49
C LEU A 362 -1.23 2.90 1.34
N GLN A 363 -0.79 2.08 2.27
CA GLN A 363 -1.64 1.39 3.23
C GLN A 363 -1.52 2.09 4.58
N LEU A 364 -2.56 2.82 4.97
CA LEU A 364 -2.68 3.48 6.26
C LEU A 364 -3.46 2.57 7.19
N GLU A 365 -2.86 2.18 8.30
CA GLU A 365 -3.47 1.28 9.26
C GLU A 365 -4.28 2.07 10.30
N ARG A 366 -5.32 1.42 10.81
CA ARG A 366 -6.06 1.95 11.93
C ARG A 366 -5.16 2.06 13.15
N MET A 367 -5.30 3.16 13.89
CA MET A 367 -4.51 3.42 15.08
C MET A 367 -5.40 4.09 16.13
N ASP A 368 -6.14 3.29 16.89
CA ASP A 368 -6.86 3.72 18.09
C ASP A 368 -6.44 2.87 19.28
N SER A 369 -6.72 3.30 20.48
CA SER A 369 -6.33 2.61 21.72
C SER A 369 -6.84 1.17 21.79
N ALA A 370 -8.00 0.89 21.18
CA ALA A 370 -8.56 -0.46 21.12
C ALA A 370 -7.80 -1.34 20.11
N TYR A 371 -7.44 -0.79 18.95
CA TYR A 371 -6.69 -1.52 17.91
C TYR A 371 -5.28 -1.88 18.35
N ILE A 372 -4.57 -0.94 18.98
CA ILE A 372 -3.22 -1.21 19.52
C ILE A 372 -3.26 -1.98 20.86
N GLY A 373 -4.46 -2.18 21.44
CA GLY A 373 -4.68 -3.03 22.60
C GLY A 373 -4.48 -2.36 23.96
N VAL A 374 -4.25 -1.04 24.02
CA VAL A 374 -3.95 -0.32 25.28
C VAL A 374 -5.18 0.26 25.97
N LYS A 375 -6.37 0.17 25.40
CA LYS A 375 -7.59 0.84 25.86
C LYS A 375 -7.95 0.55 27.31
N ASN A 376 -7.69 -0.66 27.80
CA ASN A 376 -8.15 -1.13 29.11
C ASN A 376 -6.99 -1.62 29.99
N ILE A 377 -5.87 -0.95 29.92
CA ILE A 377 -4.76 -1.16 30.83
C ILE A 377 -5.23 -0.80 32.25
N ASP A 378 -5.07 -1.75 33.19
CA ASP A 378 -5.39 -1.59 34.60
C ASP A 378 -4.13 -1.84 35.43
N VAL A 379 -3.58 -0.77 35.99
CA VAL A 379 -2.39 -0.80 36.87
C VAL A 379 -2.75 -0.62 38.36
N THR A 380 -4.02 -0.74 38.73
CA THR A 380 -4.46 -0.59 40.12
C THR A 380 -3.96 -1.72 41.03
N THR A 381 -3.60 -2.86 40.43
CA THR A 381 -3.00 -4.01 41.10
C THR A 381 -1.57 -4.24 40.59
N GLU A 382 -0.72 -4.88 41.39
CA GLU A 382 0.64 -5.22 40.99
C GLU A 382 0.64 -6.15 39.77
N GLY A 383 -0.19 -7.19 39.77
CA GLY A 383 -0.32 -8.10 38.63
C GLY A 383 -0.81 -7.38 37.35
N GLY A 384 -1.80 -6.47 37.51
CA GLY A 384 -2.25 -5.65 36.39
C GLY A 384 -1.19 -4.73 35.82
N ALA A 385 -0.31 -4.20 36.67
CA ALA A 385 0.80 -3.37 36.22
C ALA A 385 1.85 -4.18 35.42
N LEU A 386 2.12 -5.43 35.80
CA LEU A 386 3.00 -6.32 35.05
C LEU A 386 2.40 -6.72 33.70
N ASP A 387 1.09 -7.01 33.66
CA ASP A 387 0.37 -7.27 32.40
C ASP A 387 0.38 -6.04 31.49
N ALA A 388 0.23 -4.84 32.07
CA ALA A 388 0.28 -3.59 31.33
C ALA A 388 1.62 -3.38 30.60
N ILE A 389 2.74 -3.73 31.24
CA ILE A 389 4.08 -3.65 30.63
C ILE A 389 4.14 -4.52 29.35
N ASN A 390 3.62 -5.75 29.41
CA ASN A 390 3.62 -6.66 28.27
C ASN A 390 2.72 -6.14 27.15
N VAL A 391 1.52 -5.66 27.48
CA VAL A 391 0.56 -5.10 26.51
C VAL A 391 1.14 -3.87 25.82
N VAL A 392 1.75 -2.97 26.56
CA VAL A 392 2.34 -1.74 25.98
C VAL A 392 3.56 -2.08 25.13
N SER A 393 4.37 -3.05 25.51
CA SER A 393 5.50 -3.51 24.68
C SER A 393 5.04 -4.06 23.32
N GLN A 394 3.91 -4.78 23.29
CA GLN A 394 3.33 -5.25 22.02
C GLN A 394 2.76 -4.09 21.19
N ALA A 395 2.13 -3.11 21.84
CA ALA A 395 1.64 -1.92 21.16
C ALA A 395 2.77 -1.10 20.54
N ASP A 396 3.89 -0.96 21.27
CA ASP A 396 5.11 -0.29 20.80
C ASP A 396 5.70 -0.97 19.56
N LEU A 397 5.79 -2.30 19.58
CA LEU A 397 6.24 -3.07 18.42
C LEU A 397 5.34 -2.85 17.21
N LEU A 398 4.02 -2.81 17.39
CA LEU A 398 3.06 -2.57 16.32
C LEU A 398 3.22 -1.17 15.72
N VAL A 399 3.30 -0.14 16.56
CA VAL A 399 3.49 1.25 16.12
C VAL A 399 4.84 1.41 15.41
N SER A 400 5.90 0.78 15.93
CA SER A 400 7.22 0.78 15.29
C SER A 400 7.20 0.10 13.92
N GLU A 401 6.46 -1.00 13.74
CA GLU A 401 6.28 -1.65 12.45
C GLU A 401 5.51 -0.76 11.46
N MET A 402 4.48 -0.05 11.92
CA MET A 402 3.77 0.95 11.11
C MET A 402 4.71 2.06 10.64
N ARG A 403 5.51 2.62 11.54
CA ARG A 403 6.49 3.66 11.22
C ARG A 403 7.56 3.17 10.23
N ALA A 404 8.08 1.96 10.42
CA ALA A 404 9.04 1.36 9.49
C ALA A 404 8.45 1.24 8.07
N ARG A 405 7.16 0.88 7.96
CA ARG A 405 6.46 0.86 6.65
C ARG A 405 6.31 2.24 6.05
N TYR A 406 5.97 3.24 6.84
CA TYR A 406 5.85 4.61 6.33
C TYR A 406 7.19 5.16 5.87
N GLY A 407 8.28 4.86 6.58
CA GLY A 407 9.63 5.14 6.10
C GLY A 407 9.95 4.45 4.77
N ALA A 408 9.53 3.20 4.58
CA ALA A 408 9.67 2.51 3.31
C ALA A 408 8.83 3.15 2.18
N TYR A 409 7.63 3.65 2.49
CA TYR A 409 6.82 4.40 1.52
C TYR A 409 7.47 5.74 1.15
N GLN A 410 8.03 6.49 2.10
CA GLN A 410 8.77 7.72 1.82
C GLN A 410 9.92 7.46 0.84
N ASN A 411 10.75 6.45 1.12
CA ASN A 411 11.85 6.08 0.23
C ASN A 411 11.34 5.69 -1.19
N ARG A 412 10.26 4.92 -1.29
CA ARG A 412 9.67 4.56 -2.59
C ARG A 412 9.16 5.77 -3.35
N LEU A 413 8.49 6.69 -2.68
CA LEU A 413 7.97 7.92 -3.26
C LEU A 413 9.13 8.82 -3.74
N GLU A 414 10.19 8.97 -2.94
CA GLU A 414 11.38 9.74 -3.32
C GLU A 414 12.09 9.15 -4.54
N HIS A 415 12.29 7.84 -4.58
CA HIS A 415 12.85 7.19 -5.76
C HIS A 415 11.95 7.34 -7.00
N SER A 416 10.64 7.28 -6.84
CA SER A 416 9.69 7.50 -7.93
C SER A 416 9.71 8.94 -8.41
N TYR A 417 9.79 9.90 -7.50
CA TYR A 417 9.96 11.32 -7.82
C TYR A 417 11.21 11.58 -8.65
N ASN A 418 12.37 11.10 -8.17
CA ASN A 418 13.64 11.26 -8.86
C ASN A 418 13.63 10.59 -10.25
N ASN A 419 12.99 9.43 -10.39
CA ASN A 419 12.83 8.77 -11.69
C ASN A 419 11.95 9.60 -12.63
N ASN A 420 10.85 10.18 -12.13
CA ASN A 420 9.99 11.05 -12.92
C ASN A 420 10.72 12.30 -13.37
N GLN A 421 11.53 12.92 -12.52
CA GLN A 421 12.35 14.10 -12.89
C GLN A 421 13.35 13.76 -13.99
N ASN A 422 14.05 12.63 -13.89
CA ASN A 422 14.96 12.16 -14.92
C ASN A 422 14.23 11.89 -16.27
N LYS A 423 13.04 11.28 -16.20
CA LYS A 423 12.20 11.04 -17.40
C LYS A 423 11.73 12.36 -18.00
N LEU A 424 11.32 13.32 -17.16
CA LEU A 424 10.86 14.64 -17.56
C LEU A 424 11.97 15.39 -18.31
N GLU A 425 13.17 15.46 -17.74
CA GLU A 425 14.33 16.10 -18.34
C GLU A 425 14.69 15.46 -19.69
N ASN A 426 14.83 14.15 -19.73
CA ASN A 426 15.17 13.43 -20.96
C ASN A 426 14.10 13.57 -22.05
N THR A 427 12.83 13.57 -21.68
CA THR A 427 11.71 13.73 -22.63
C THR A 427 11.65 15.17 -23.15
N THR A 428 11.87 16.15 -22.28
CA THR A 428 11.94 17.58 -22.67
C THR A 428 13.12 17.81 -23.63
N ALA A 429 14.30 17.25 -23.32
CA ALA A 429 15.45 17.36 -24.23
C ALA A 429 15.22 16.66 -25.57
N ALA A 430 14.45 15.57 -25.59
CA ALA A 430 14.10 14.89 -26.84
C ALA A 430 13.05 15.67 -27.64
N GLU A 431 12.05 16.25 -26.99
CA GLU A 431 11.03 17.10 -27.61
C GLU A 431 11.65 18.33 -28.21
N SER A 432 12.56 19.02 -27.48
CA SER A 432 13.32 20.17 -27.95
C SER A 432 14.08 19.86 -29.23
N ARG A 433 14.78 18.72 -29.33
CA ARG A 433 15.49 18.30 -30.53
C ARG A 433 14.60 18.09 -31.76
N ILE A 434 13.33 17.76 -31.55
CA ILE A 434 12.37 17.54 -32.63
C ILE A 434 11.72 18.86 -33.05
N ARG A 435 11.38 19.71 -32.11
CA ARG A 435 10.45 20.83 -32.33
C ARG A 435 11.16 22.20 -32.34
N ASP A 436 12.20 22.37 -31.53
CA ASP A 436 12.86 23.68 -31.45
C ASP A 436 13.70 23.98 -32.68
N THR A 437 13.85 25.26 -33.03
CA THR A 437 14.67 25.69 -34.12
C THR A 437 15.99 26.27 -33.59
N ASP A 438 17.09 26.09 -34.38
CA ASP A 438 18.30 26.85 -34.15
C ASP A 438 18.10 28.30 -34.64
N MET A 439 17.94 29.22 -33.69
CA MET A 439 17.69 30.63 -33.96
C MET A 439 18.81 31.26 -34.76
N ALA A 440 20.08 30.82 -34.60
CA ALA A 440 21.20 31.40 -35.31
C ALA A 440 21.17 30.99 -36.79
N GLU A 441 20.94 29.73 -37.08
CA GLU A 441 20.82 29.20 -38.45
C GLU A 441 19.58 29.82 -39.15
N GLU A 442 18.45 29.88 -38.50
CA GLU A 442 17.22 30.42 -39.06
C GLU A 442 17.31 31.94 -39.33
N MET A 443 18.02 32.72 -38.50
CA MET A 443 18.29 34.14 -38.76
C MET A 443 19.13 34.34 -40.02
N VAL A 444 20.12 33.44 -40.27
CA VAL A 444 20.93 33.49 -41.50
C VAL A 444 20.04 33.19 -42.71
N GLU A 445 19.18 32.15 -42.62
CA GLU A 445 18.26 31.77 -43.71
C GLU A 445 17.23 32.92 -43.97
N TYR A 446 16.68 33.52 -42.95
CA TYR A 446 15.78 34.67 -43.06
C TYR A 446 16.45 35.86 -43.75
N SER A 447 17.69 36.22 -43.31
CA SER A 447 18.46 37.33 -43.89
C SER A 447 18.78 37.05 -45.37
N LYS A 448 19.21 35.85 -45.72
CA LYS A 448 19.43 35.40 -47.09
C LYS A 448 18.16 35.54 -47.94
N ASN A 449 17.03 35.06 -47.43
CA ASN A 449 15.74 35.13 -48.15
C ASN A 449 15.28 36.58 -48.31
N ASN A 450 15.54 37.49 -47.36
CA ASN A 450 15.27 38.93 -47.52
C ASN A 450 16.11 39.59 -48.62
N ILE A 451 17.44 39.27 -48.68
CA ILE A 451 18.31 39.75 -49.76
C ILE A 451 17.83 39.24 -51.11
N LEU A 452 17.51 37.92 -51.20
CA LEU A 452 17.01 37.33 -52.43
C LEU A 452 15.66 37.91 -52.87
N LYS A 453 14.79 38.27 -51.92
CA LYS A 453 13.50 38.94 -52.20
C LYS A 453 13.74 40.32 -52.81
N GLN A 454 14.65 41.13 -52.26
CA GLN A 454 15.01 42.43 -52.78
C GLN A 454 15.66 42.32 -54.18
N ALA A 455 16.57 41.36 -54.36
CA ALA A 455 17.17 41.07 -55.67
C ALA A 455 16.17 40.60 -56.68
N GLY A 456 15.24 39.70 -56.27
CA GLY A 456 14.16 39.23 -57.14
C GLY A 456 13.18 40.31 -57.60
N GLN A 457 12.84 41.25 -56.73
CA GLN A 457 12.04 42.43 -57.06
C GLN A 457 12.79 43.31 -58.07
N SER A 458 14.09 43.55 -57.89
CA SER A 458 14.91 44.33 -58.85
C SER A 458 15.02 43.63 -60.20
N MET A 459 15.24 42.32 -60.22
CA MET A 459 15.25 41.53 -61.46
C MET A 459 13.94 41.49 -62.18
N LEU A 460 12.79 41.43 -61.46
CA LEU A 460 11.46 41.54 -62.04
C LEU A 460 11.27 42.90 -62.69
N ALA A 461 11.64 43.97 -62.03
CA ALA A 461 11.58 45.33 -62.59
C ALA A 461 12.44 45.46 -63.87
N GLN A 462 13.67 44.92 -63.83
CA GLN A 462 14.57 44.90 -65.02
C GLN A 462 13.99 44.08 -66.18
N ALA A 463 13.42 42.92 -65.91
CA ALA A 463 12.82 42.06 -66.93
C ALA A 463 11.59 42.74 -67.57
N ASN A 464 10.84 43.56 -66.82
CA ASN A 464 9.74 44.36 -67.35
C ASN A 464 10.23 45.52 -68.21
N GLN A 465 11.28 46.27 -67.73
CA GLN A 465 11.87 47.35 -68.48
C GLN A 465 12.49 46.95 -69.78
N SER A 466 13.17 45.80 -69.84
CA SER A 466 13.81 45.28 -71.05
C SER A 466 12.79 45.10 -72.18
N LYS A 467 11.59 44.67 -71.89
CA LYS A 467 10.50 44.54 -72.90
C LYS A 467 9.89 45.90 -73.33
N GLN A 468 9.82 46.85 -72.39
CA GLN A 468 9.37 48.22 -72.74
C GLN A 468 10.38 48.91 -73.67
N GLY A 469 11.69 48.74 -73.41
CA GLY A 469 12.74 49.26 -74.29
C GLY A 469 12.69 48.69 -75.73
N VAL A 470 12.34 47.39 -75.85
CA VAL A 470 12.13 46.77 -77.19
C VAL A 470 10.87 47.34 -77.85
N LEU A 471 9.80 47.60 -77.08
CA LEU A 471 8.57 48.17 -77.62
C LEU A 471 8.79 49.59 -78.13
N SER A 472 9.62 50.42 -77.43
CA SER A 472 9.96 51.80 -77.79
C SER A 472 10.85 51.88 -79.04
N LEU A 473 11.63 50.82 -79.32
CA LEU A 473 12.41 50.71 -80.59
C LEU A 473 11.57 50.25 -81.78
N LEU A 474 10.35 49.77 -81.59
CA LEU A 474 9.45 49.30 -82.61
C LEU A 474 8.30 50.32 -82.92
N GLN A 475 8.17 51.38 -82.20
CA GLN A 475 7.37 52.54 -82.46
C GLN A 475 8.17 53.61 -83.19
#